data_d603fc7d25a96ce29382bd66fdaee25d
#
_entry.id   d603fc7d25a96ce29382bd66fdaee25d
#
_cell.length_a   1.000
_cell.length_b   1.000
_cell.length_c   1.000
_cell.angle_alpha   90.00
_cell.angle_beta   90.00
_cell.angle_gamma   90.00
#
_symmetry.space_group_name_H-M   'P 1'
#
loop_
_entity.id
_entity.type
_entity.pdbx_description
1 polymer ?
#
loop_
_entity_poly.entity_id
_entity_poly.type
_entity_poly.pdbx_seq_one_letter_code
_entity_poly.pdbx_strand_id
1 'polypeptide(L)'
;MKNLQNESFIIRCLKAAASPSGVCRYGKTFSWLQVTFLFMFLTACLMVPFTISFMKMDRFNVQSFMPSAMQKVNDRFADQLQGFQIRNGKLTGGKSSDRIEDGQNLLAVDMEHEFKTSGENGRLKVTGYDNAIIFQSEHLIITDQNGTGFSVRYAKMDAKLKNPNTHDVESFINEWWLAQYKPMIMMMACTVIFMIQFFLIAVLAGGMWITKLSNMISIASFQEAASIAICASALPAFAAAAVGMVHFDLITVLMIHSCGVTLMISFTFRYLAKTRRYKGELHSGGKYDKSAVI
;
A
#
# COMPACT_ATOMS: atom_id res chain seq x y z
N MET A 1 -9.46 16.20 35.44
CA MET A 1 -8.52 16.01 34.33
C MET A 1 -7.08 15.68 34.77
N LYS A 2 -6.58 16.21 35.87
CA LYS A 2 -5.19 15.95 36.36
C LYS A 2 -4.84 14.46 36.55
N ASN A 3 -5.77 13.59 37.01
CA ASN A 3 -5.48 12.17 37.20
C ASN A 3 -5.33 11.36 35.89
N LEU A 4 -5.84 11.84 34.75
CA LEU A 4 -5.75 11.15 33.47
C LEU A 4 -4.41 11.37 32.77
N GLN A 5 -3.72 12.46 33.09
CA GLN A 5 -2.40 12.77 32.50
C GLN A 5 -1.26 11.99 33.17
N ASN A 6 -1.48 11.48 34.39
CA ASN A 6 -0.47 10.68 35.10
C ASN A 6 -0.38 9.21 34.63
N GLU A 7 -1.34 8.74 33.81
CA GLU A 7 -1.26 7.40 33.22
C GLU A 7 -0.24 7.38 32.06
N SER A 8 0.48 6.27 31.91
CA SER A 8 1.44 6.14 30.80
C SER A 8 0.72 6.29 29.45
N PHE A 9 1.45 6.76 28.44
CA PHE A 9 0.91 6.97 27.08
C PHE A 9 0.26 5.69 26.53
N ILE A 10 0.91 4.54 26.68
CA ILE A 10 0.42 3.24 26.17
C ILE A 10 -0.92 2.86 26.81
N ILE A 11 -1.05 3.03 28.13
CA ILE A 11 -2.31 2.71 28.84
C ILE A 11 -3.45 3.62 28.36
N ARG A 12 -3.16 4.91 28.14
CA ARG A 12 -4.16 5.85 27.61
C ARG A 12 -4.58 5.47 26.18
N CYS A 13 -3.64 5.06 25.33
CA CYS A 13 -3.94 4.59 23.96
C CYS A 13 -4.85 3.33 23.98
N LEU A 14 -4.53 2.33 24.81
CA LEU A 14 -5.34 1.11 24.93
C LEU A 14 -6.75 1.43 25.44
N LYS A 15 -6.88 2.26 26.48
CA LYS A 15 -8.17 2.68 27.00
C LYS A 15 -8.97 3.53 26.00
N ALA A 16 -8.29 4.36 25.20
CA ALA A 16 -8.92 5.14 24.13
C ALA A 16 -9.43 4.21 23.01
N ALA A 17 -8.66 3.20 22.60
CA ALA A 17 -9.02 2.28 21.55
C ALA A 17 -10.19 1.34 21.94
N ALA A 18 -10.35 1.03 23.22
CA ALA A 18 -11.26 -0.03 23.69
C ALA A 18 -12.74 0.31 23.54
N SER A 19 -13.15 1.60 23.54
CA SER A 19 -14.57 1.96 23.48
C SER A 19 -14.79 3.41 23.03
N PRO A 20 -15.99 3.74 22.47
CA PRO A 20 -16.35 5.12 22.11
C PRO A 20 -16.25 6.11 23.27
N SER A 21 -16.56 5.67 24.49
CA SER A 21 -16.41 6.48 25.70
C SER A 21 -14.94 6.74 26.04
N GLY A 22 -14.08 5.72 25.84
CA GLY A 22 -12.63 5.84 25.98
C GLY A 22 -12.03 6.82 24.97
N VAL A 23 -12.42 6.71 23.70
CA VAL A 23 -12.03 7.67 22.66
C VAL A 23 -12.33 9.11 23.07
N CYS A 24 -13.57 9.38 23.55
CA CYS A 24 -13.97 10.73 23.98
C CYS A 24 -13.22 11.23 25.22
N ARG A 25 -12.92 10.33 26.15
CA ARG A 25 -12.29 10.71 27.43
C ARG A 25 -10.78 10.92 27.29
N TYR A 26 -10.11 9.99 26.62
CA TYR A 26 -8.65 10.00 26.50
C TYR A 26 -8.16 10.74 25.26
N GLY A 27 -8.93 10.78 24.17
CA GLY A 27 -8.57 11.51 22.96
C GLY A 27 -8.27 12.98 23.19
N LYS A 28 -8.91 13.59 24.19
CA LYS A 28 -8.67 15.00 24.60
C LYS A 28 -7.34 15.24 25.33
N THR A 29 -6.63 14.18 25.70
CA THR A 29 -5.43 14.27 26.56
C THR A 29 -4.12 14.15 25.80
N PHE A 30 -4.16 13.86 24.50
CA PHE A 30 -2.97 13.65 23.68
C PHE A 30 -2.38 14.96 23.15
N SER A 31 -1.05 15.09 23.22
CA SER A 31 -0.32 16.14 22.53
C SER A 31 -0.22 15.86 21.02
N TRP A 32 0.10 16.88 20.19
CA TRP A 32 0.31 16.70 18.75
C TRP A 32 1.33 15.62 18.43
N LEU A 33 2.45 15.57 19.15
CA LEU A 33 3.49 14.57 18.96
C LEU A 33 2.97 13.15 19.24
N GLN A 34 2.16 12.97 20.29
CA GLN A 34 1.53 11.70 20.63
C GLN A 34 0.49 11.28 19.58
N VAL A 35 -0.29 12.23 19.06
CA VAL A 35 -1.27 12.01 18.00
C VAL A 35 -0.58 11.56 16.70
N THR A 36 0.49 12.25 16.31
CA THR A 36 1.28 11.89 15.13
C THR A 36 1.93 10.52 15.28
N PHE A 37 2.52 10.24 16.45
CA PHE A 37 3.11 8.92 16.71
C PHE A 37 2.06 7.79 16.63
N LEU A 38 0.88 7.99 17.22
CA LEU A 38 -0.21 7.02 17.16
C LEU A 38 -0.70 6.81 15.72
N PHE A 39 -0.84 7.89 14.94
CA PHE A 39 -1.19 7.82 13.53
C PHE A 39 -0.19 6.99 12.73
N MET A 40 1.11 7.28 12.88
CA MET A 40 2.18 6.53 12.20
C MET A 40 2.18 5.06 12.59
N PHE A 41 2.01 4.76 13.88
CA PHE A 41 1.95 3.40 14.38
C PHE A 41 0.76 2.62 13.80
N LEU A 42 -0.44 3.18 13.79
CA LEU A 42 -1.63 2.53 13.24
C LEU A 42 -1.53 2.33 11.72
N THR A 43 -0.97 3.30 11.02
CA THR A 43 -0.70 3.18 9.58
C THR A 43 0.32 2.06 9.31
N ALA A 44 1.39 1.97 10.11
CA ALA A 44 2.34 0.87 10.02
C ALA A 44 1.67 -0.50 10.27
N CYS A 45 0.77 -0.61 11.26
CA CYS A 45 0.01 -1.84 11.51
C CYS A 45 -0.82 -2.27 10.29
N LEU A 46 -1.43 -1.33 9.55
CA LEU A 46 -2.17 -1.63 8.32
C LEU A 46 -1.26 -2.08 7.16
N MET A 47 -0.01 -1.62 7.14
CA MET A 47 0.97 -2.01 6.11
C MET A 47 1.57 -3.41 6.35
N VAL A 48 1.56 -3.92 7.59
CA VAL A 48 2.16 -5.22 7.93
C VAL A 48 1.62 -6.37 7.08
N PRO A 49 0.29 -6.64 7.01
CA PRO A 49 -0.22 -7.77 6.23
C PRO A 49 0.10 -7.64 4.75
N PHE A 50 0.06 -6.43 4.18
CA PHE A 50 0.49 -6.16 2.81
C PHE A 50 1.96 -6.52 2.62
N THR A 51 2.84 -6.01 3.48
CA THR A 51 4.29 -6.25 3.37
C THR A 51 4.61 -7.73 3.43
N ILE A 52 4.01 -8.47 4.37
CA ILE A 52 4.23 -9.93 4.52
C ILE A 52 3.75 -10.68 3.28
N SER A 53 2.55 -10.36 2.78
CA SER A 53 1.98 -11.01 1.60
C SER A 53 2.82 -10.72 0.35
N PHE A 54 3.21 -9.46 0.17
CA PHE A 54 4.01 -9.05 -0.98
C PHE A 54 5.43 -9.61 -0.93
N MET A 55 6.03 -9.75 0.25
CA MET A 55 7.35 -10.40 0.38
C MET A 55 7.32 -11.89 0.00
N LYS A 56 6.20 -12.57 0.24
CA LYS A 56 5.99 -13.97 -0.15
C LYS A 56 5.69 -14.17 -1.64
N MET A 57 5.43 -13.08 -2.37
CA MET A 57 5.18 -13.15 -3.80
C MET A 57 6.50 -13.40 -4.55
N ASP A 58 6.59 -14.52 -5.26
CA ASP A 58 7.78 -14.92 -6.01
C ASP A 58 7.69 -14.55 -7.49
N ARG A 59 6.47 -14.35 -8.01
CA ARG A 59 6.20 -14.05 -9.43
C ARG A 59 5.17 -12.92 -9.54
N PHE A 60 5.36 -12.11 -10.58
CA PHE A 60 4.39 -11.10 -10.99
C PHE A 60 4.04 -11.34 -12.46
N ASN A 61 2.77 -11.37 -12.80
CA ASN A 61 2.35 -11.59 -14.18
C ASN A 61 2.62 -10.37 -15.06
N VAL A 62 3.76 -10.34 -15.72
CA VAL A 62 4.17 -9.28 -16.65
C VAL A 62 3.20 -9.15 -17.82
N GLN A 63 2.56 -10.25 -18.25
CA GLN A 63 1.55 -10.25 -19.30
C GLN A 63 0.35 -9.35 -19.00
N SER A 64 0.04 -9.09 -17.72
CA SER A 64 -1.09 -8.22 -17.33
C SER A 64 -0.92 -6.76 -17.77
N PHE A 65 0.32 -6.29 -17.96
CA PHE A 65 0.61 -4.93 -18.40
C PHE A 65 1.47 -4.83 -19.68
N MET A 66 2.04 -5.95 -20.13
CA MET A 66 2.78 -6.08 -21.41
C MET A 66 2.24 -7.29 -22.20
N PRO A 67 0.95 -7.31 -22.56
CA PRO A 67 0.32 -8.50 -23.14
C PRO A 67 0.87 -8.83 -24.51
N SER A 68 1.14 -7.81 -25.34
CA SER A 68 1.55 -8.01 -26.74
C SER A 68 2.95 -8.59 -26.85
N ALA A 69 3.87 -8.14 -26.02
CA ALA A 69 5.24 -8.67 -25.97
C ALA A 69 5.25 -10.10 -25.43
N MET A 70 4.56 -10.38 -24.32
CA MET A 70 4.55 -11.70 -23.67
C MET A 70 3.87 -12.78 -24.53
N GLN A 71 2.82 -12.43 -25.29
CA GLN A 71 2.17 -13.36 -26.22
C GLN A 71 3.07 -13.82 -27.38
N LYS A 72 4.18 -13.14 -27.64
CA LYS A 72 5.13 -13.51 -28.69
C LYS A 72 6.15 -14.56 -28.24
N VAL A 73 6.29 -14.79 -26.94
CA VAL A 73 7.13 -15.86 -26.40
C VAL A 73 6.59 -17.21 -26.88
N ASN A 74 7.43 -18.01 -27.47
CA ASN A 74 7.08 -19.30 -28.05
C ASN A 74 8.22 -20.30 -27.86
N ASP A 75 7.95 -21.60 -28.15
CA ASP A 75 8.92 -22.66 -27.96
C ASP A 75 10.18 -22.49 -28.83
N ARG A 76 10.03 -21.94 -30.05
CA ARG A 76 11.18 -21.66 -30.92
C ARG A 76 12.15 -20.64 -30.26
N PHE A 77 11.62 -19.65 -29.57
CA PHE A 77 12.45 -18.68 -28.83
C PHE A 77 13.03 -19.32 -27.55
N ALA A 78 12.26 -20.15 -26.89
CA ALA A 78 12.75 -20.90 -25.73
C ALA A 78 13.94 -21.81 -26.12
N ASP A 79 13.87 -22.47 -27.28
CA ASP A 79 14.97 -23.30 -27.81
C ASP A 79 16.24 -22.48 -28.06
N GLN A 80 16.13 -21.21 -28.49
CA GLN A 80 17.29 -20.33 -28.66
C GLN A 80 18.01 -20.03 -27.34
N LEU A 81 17.26 -20.02 -26.24
CA LEU A 81 17.80 -19.79 -24.90
C LEU A 81 18.44 -21.04 -24.29
N GLN A 82 18.37 -22.18 -24.99
CA GLN A 82 18.97 -23.41 -24.52
C GLN A 82 20.50 -23.28 -24.36
N GLY A 83 20.99 -23.71 -23.21
CA GLY A 83 22.43 -23.67 -22.90
C GLY A 83 22.92 -22.32 -22.38
N PHE A 84 22.08 -21.30 -22.37
CA PHE A 84 22.41 -20.07 -21.65
C PHE A 84 22.24 -20.25 -20.15
N GLN A 85 23.05 -19.53 -19.41
CA GLN A 85 23.00 -19.48 -17.93
C GLN A 85 23.36 -18.07 -17.46
N ILE A 86 22.74 -17.67 -16.38
CA ILE A 86 23.14 -16.45 -15.69
C ILE A 86 24.08 -16.81 -14.57
N ARG A 87 25.25 -16.20 -14.58
CA ARG A 87 26.25 -16.30 -13.52
C ARG A 87 26.71 -14.89 -13.11
N ASN A 88 26.68 -14.62 -11.82
CA ASN A 88 27.08 -13.31 -11.28
C ASN A 88 26.42 -12.10 -11.97
N GLY A 89 25.15 -12.23 -12.39
CA GLY A 89 24.41 -11.16 -13.05
C GLY A 89 24.75 -10.96 -14.54
N LYS A 90 25.36 -11.96 -15.19
CA LYS A 90 25.65 -11.94 -16.62
C LYS A 90 25.11 -13.19 -17.29
N LEU A 91 24.48 -13.00 -18.46
CA LEU A 91 24.11 -14.09 -19.35
C LEU A 91 25.39 -14.65 -20.01
N THR A 92 25.58 -15.95 -19.94
CA THR A 92 26.77 -16.62 -20.48
C THR A 92 26.38 -17.97 -21.07
N GLY A 93 27.20 -18.51 -21.97
CA GLY A 93 26.93 -19.79 -22.66
C GLY A 93 26.09 -19.61 -23.94
N GLY A 94 25.54 -20.69 -24.44
CA GLY A 94 24.73 -20.68 -25.65
C GLY A 94 25.50 -20.46 -26.95
N LYS A 95 24.79 -20.47 -28.05
CA LYS A 95 25.29 -19.99 -29.34
C LYS A 95 25.07 -18.48 -29.43
N SER A 96 26.03 -17.75 -30.07
CA SER A 96 25.94 -16.29 -30.23
C SER A 96 24.66 -15.85 -30.94
N SER A 97 24.25 -14.62 -30.63
CA SER A 97 23.19 -13.78 -31.22
C SER A 97 22.28 -14.49 -32.23
N ASP A 98 21.10 -14.89 -31.79
CA ASP A 98 20.04 -15.39 -32.63
C ASP A 98 18.79 -14.53 -32.48
N ARG A 99 18.02 -14.32 -33.55
CA ARG A 99 16.85 -13.44 -33.55
C ARG A 99 15.68 -14.02 -34.30
N ILE A 100 14.48 -13.78 -33.80
CA ILE A 100 13.22 -14.07 -34.46
C ILE A 100 12.51 -12.77 -34.70
N GLU A 101 12.34 -12.41 -35.95
CA GLU A 101 11.58 -11.22 -36.36
C GLU A 101 10.27 -11.65 -37.02
N ASP A 102 9.16 -11.05 -36.56
CA ASP A 102 7.83 -11.21 -37.14
C ASP A 102 7.17 -9.84 -37.25
N GLY A 103 7.35 -9.20 -38.42
CA GLY A 103 6.92 -7.82 -38.64
C GLY A 103 7.59 -6.84 -37.68
N GLN A 104 6.82 -6.23 -36.79
CA GLN A 104 7.33 -5.28 -35.77
C GLN A 104 7.58 -5.97 -34.40
N ASN A 105 7.68 -7.28 -34.38
CA ASN A 105 7.97 -8.03 -33.16
C ASN A 105 9.37 -8.62 -33.22
N LEU A 106 10.12 -8.48 -32.15
CA LEU A 106 11.50 -8.95 -32.00
C LEU A 106 11.64 -9.85 -30.77
N LEU A 107 12.12 -11.06 -30.96
CA LEU A 107 12.61 -11.93 -29.91
C LEU A 107 14.07 -12.24 -30.21
N ALA A 108 15.00 -11.86 -29.34
CA ALA A 108 16.42 -11.95 -29.62
C ALA A 108 17.28 -12.27 -28.40
N VAL A 109 18.40 -12.93 -28.67
CA VAL A 109 19.54 -12.98 -27.77
C VAL A 109 20.61 -12.08 -28.38
N ASP A 110 20.95 -10.98 -27.71
CA ASP A 110 21.82 -9.92 -28.21
C ASP A 110 23.02 -9.73 -27.27
N MET A 111 24.02 -10.53 -27.46
CA MET A 111 25.25 -10.50 -26.64
C MET A 111 26.17 -9.33 -27.04
N GLU A 112 26.01 -8.79 -28.24
CA GLU A 112 26.87 -7.74 -28.83
C GLU A 112 26.25 -6.35 -28.72
N HIS A 113 25.04 -6.24 -28.16
CA HIS A 113 24.31 -4.97 -28.02
C HIS A 113 24.02 -4.25 -29.35
N GLU A 114 23.62 -5.01 -30.37
CA GLU A 114 23.30 -4.51 -31.70
C GLU A 114 22.01 -3.65 -31.69
N PHE A 115 21.04 -3.99 -30.82
CA PHE A 115 19.74 -3.29 -30.79
C PHE A 115 19.83 -2.01 -29.98
N LYS A 116 19.50 -0.90 -30.63
CA LYS A 116 19.45 0.42 -29.98
C LYS A 116 18.14 0.61 -29.25
N THR A 117 18.25 1.07 -28.03
CA THR A 117 17.10 1.44 -27.19
C THR A 117 17.02 2.95 -27.01
N SER A 118 15.82 3.47 -26.83
CA SER A 118 15.55 4.89 -26.54
C SER A 118 14.49 5.00 -25.44
N GLY A 119 14.52 6.12 -24.69
CA GLY A 119 13.60 6.34 -23.57
C GLY A 119 14.16 5.88 -22.23
N GLU A 120 13.32 6.00 -21.19
CA GLU A 120 13.65 5.64 -19.81
C GLU A 120 12.89 4.36 -19.40
N ASN A 121 13.34 3.73 -18.31
CA ASN A 121 12.64 2.60 -17.71
C ASN A 121 11.16 2.93 -17.42
N GLY A 122 10.28 2.06 -17.85
CA GLY A 122 8.83 2.25 -17.85
C GLY A 122 8.29 2.70 -19.22
N ARG A 123 9.12 3.35 -20.06
CA ARG A 123 8.79 3.78 -21.43
C ARG A 123 9.92 3.51 -22.42
N LEU A 124 10.73 2.50 -22.15
CA LEU A 124 11.81 2.08 -23.03
C LEU A 124 11.25 1.59 -24.35
N LYS A 125 11.92 1.90 -25.47
CA LYS A 125 11.57 1.41 -26.81
C LYS A 125 12.81 0.86 -27.49
N VAL A 126 12.60 -0.20 -28.27
CA VAL A 126 13.61 -0.73 -29.21
C VAL A 126 13.37 -0.11 -30.57
N THR A 127 14.42 0.43 -31.18
CA THR A 127 14.30 1.12 -32.47
C THR A 127 13.88 0.14 -33.57
N GLY A 128 12.78 0.44 -34.23
CA GLY A 128 12.26 -0.38 -35.36
C GLY A 128 11.27 -1.48 -34.96
N TYR A 129 10.96 -1.63 -33.64
CA TYR A 129 10.05 -2.66 -33.16
C TYR A 129 9.03 -2.11 -32.18
N ASP A 130 7.81 -2.59 -32.29
CA ASP A 130 6.73 -2.26 -31.36
C ASP A 130 6.75 -3.16 -30.12
N ASN A 131 7.02 -4.45 -30.32
CA ASN A 131 7.16 -5.43 -29.24
C ASN A 131 8.55 -6.06 -29.35
N ALA A 132 9.29 -6.08 -28.24
CA ALA A 132 10.57 -6.75 -28.20
C ALA A 132 10.84 -7.42 -26.85
N ILE A 133 11.45 -8.60 -26.91
CA ILE A 133 12.06 -9.27 -25.76
C ILE A 133 13.49 -9.63 -26.16
N ILE A 134 14.46 -8.99 -25.50
CA ILE A 134 15.87 -9.11 -25.86
C ILE A 134 16.67 -9.51 -24.63
N PHE A 135 17.30 -10.67 -24.68
CA PHE A 135 18.25 -11.13 -23.68
C PHE A 135 19.64 -10.61 -24.06
N GLN A 136 20.11 -9.61 -23.35
CA GLN A 136 21.49 -9.08 -23.49
C GLN A 136 22.42 -9.67 -22.44
N SER A 137 23.70 -9.36 -22.49
CA SER A 137 24.72 -9.89 -21.58
C SER A 137 24.43 -9.57 -20.10
N GLU A 138 23.89 -8.38 -19.79
CA GLU A 138 23.66 -7.93 -18.40
C GLU A 138 22.21 -7.56 -18.12
N HIS A 139 21.36 -7.46 -19.15
CA HIS A 139 19.99 -6.98 -19.04
C HIS A 139 19.04 -7.79 -19.92
N LEU A 140 17.83 -7.95 -19.43
CA LEU A 140 16.67 -8.34 -20.22
C LEU A 140 15.89 -7.07 -20.59
N ILE A 141 15.68 -6.83 -21.86
CA ILE A 141 14.87 -5.71 -22.35
C ILE A 141 13.53 -6.25 -22.79
N ILE A 142 12.45 -5.63 -22.32
CA ILE A 142 11.08 -5.95 -22.71
C ILE A 142 10.39 -4.66 -23.09
N THR A 143 9.82 -4.61 -24.30
CA THR A 143 9.01 -3.47 -24.77
C THR A 143 7.71 -3.97 -25.36
N ASP A 144 6.64 -3.21 -25.17
CA ASP A 144 5.29 -3.53 -25.64
C ASP A 144 4.71 -2.36 -26.42
N GLN A 145 3.93 -2.67 -27.44
CA GLN A 145 3.28 -1.66 -28.32
C GLN A 145 2.41 -0.64 -27.57
N ASN A 146 1.99 -0.95 -26.34
CA ASN A 146 1.25 -0.01 -25.49
C ASN A 146 2.13 1.14 -24.94
N GLY A 147 3.41 1.16 -25.30
CA GLY A 147 4.39 2.16 -24.88
C GLY A 147 5.09 1.84 -23.55
N THR A 148 4.80 0.69 -22.96
CA THR A 148 5.49 0.20 -21.76
C THR A 148 6.79 -0.49 -22.15
N GLY A 149 7.89 -0.22 -21.47
CA GLY A 149 9.16 -0.88 -21.71
C GLY A 149 10.12 -0.77 -20.55
N PHE A 150 10.83 -1.88 -20.29
CA PHE A 150 11.74 -2.02 -19.16
C PHE A 150 13.05 -2.66 -19.56
N SER A 151 14.11 -2.24 -18.90
CA SER A 151 15.40 -2.92 -18.87
C SER A 151 15.59 -3.53 -17.47
N VAL A 152 15.67 -4.84 -17.40
CA VAL A 152 15.76 -5.61 -16.14
C VAL A 152 17.16 -6.18 -16.03
N ARG A 153 17.92 -5.79 -15.02
CA ARG A 153 19.23 -6.36 -14.73
C ARG A 153 19.09 -7.76 -14.16
N TYR A 154 19.98 -8.65 -14.58
CA TYR A 154 20.03 -9.96 -13.95
C TYR A 154 20.50 -9.84 -12.50
N ALA A 155 19.82 -10.50 -11.57
CA ALA A 155 20.28 -10.60 -10.20
C ALA A 155 21.57 -11.40 -10.15
N LYS A 156 22.36 -11.23 -9.08
CA LYS A 156 23.62 -11.98 -8.88
C LYS A 156 23.41 -13.48 -8.57
N MET A 157 22.19 -13.98 -8.67
CA MET A 157 21.88 -15.39 -8.46
C MET A 157 22.15 -16.18 -9.75
N ASP A 158 22.68 -17.37 -9.58
CA ASP A 158 22.93 -18.29 -10.70
C ASP A 158 21.60 -18.92 -11.14
N ALA A 159 21.28 -18.79 -12.41
CA ALA A 159 20.12 -19.43 -13.04
C ALA A 159 20.54 -20.12 -14.33
N LYS A 160 20.02 -21.34 -14.56
CA LYS A 160 20.28 -22.12 -15.77
C LYS A 160 19.00 -22.35 -16.54
N LEU A 161 18.99 -21.94 -17.79
CA LEU A 161 17.95 -22.26 -18.76
C LEU A 161 18.29 -23.61 -19.44
N LYS A 162 17.99 -24.70 -18.74
CA LYS A 162 18.28 -26.05 -19.24
C LYS A 162 17.02 -26.62 -19.92
N ASN A 163 17.03 -26.71 -21.25
CA ASN A 163 15.89 -27.11 -22.07
C ASN A 163 14.60 -26.33 -21.73
N PRO A 164 14.63 -24.98 -21.81
CA PRO A 164 13.47 -24.18 -21.43
C PRO A 164 12.34 -24.37 -22.44
N ASN A 165 11.11 -24.39 -21.99
CA ASN A 165 9.90 -24.23 -22.79
C ASN A 165 9.35 -22.80 -22.66
N THR A 166 8.31 -22.47 -23.41
CA THR A 166 7.65 -21.16 -23.37
C THR A 166 7.31 -20.73 -21.93
N HIS A 167 6.72 -21.60 -21.12
CA HIS A 167 6.33 -21.31 -19.74
C HIS A 167 7.54 -21.04 -18.84
N ASP A 168 8.68 -21.72 -19.07
CA ASP A 168 9.90 -21.49 -18.29
C ASP A 168 10.47 -20.11 -18.57
N VAL A 169 10.45 -19.67 -19.84
CA VAL A 169 10.89 -18.32 -20.25
C VAL A 169 9.97 -17.24 -19.65
N GLU A 170 8.65 -17.42 -19.74
CA GLU A 170 7.69 -16.50 -19.12
C GLU A 170 7.86 -16.42 -17.60
N SER A 171 8.04 -17.56 -16.94
CA SER A 171 8.28 -17.63 -15.51
C SER A 171 9.55 -16.91 -15.11
N PHE A 172 10.61 -17.09 -15.89
CA PHE A 172 11.88 -16.42 -15.72
C PHE A 172 11.75 -14.90 -15.84
N ILE A 173 11.06 -14.42 -16.89
CA ILE A 173 10.79 -12.99 -17.08
C ILE A 173 10.01 -12.43 -15.89
N ASN A 174 8.96 -13.09 -15.46
CA ASN A 174 8.10 -12.69 -14.36
C ASN A 174 8.86 -12.60 -13.01
N GLU A 175 9.72 -13.58 -12.74
CA GLU A 175 10.53 -13.63 -11.52
C GLU A 175 11.58 -12.51 -11.49
N TRP A 176 12.32 -12.32 -12.58
CA TRP A 176 13.39 -11.32 -12.67
C TRP A 176 12.86 -9.89 -12.68
N TRP A 177 11.76 -9.67 -13.38
CA TRP A 177 11.08 -8.38 -13.34
C TRP A 177 10.64 -8.04 -11.91
N LEU A 178 9.99 -8.97 -11.23
CA LEU A 178 9.56 -8.77 -9.85
C LEU A 178 10.76 -8.54 -8.92
N ALA A 179 11.83 -9.33 -9.03
CA ALA A 179 13.01 -9.19 -8.18
C ALA A 179 13.59 -7.78 -8.22
N GLN A 180 13.64 -7.16 -9.41
CA GLN A 180 14.14 -5.79 -9.57
C GLN A 180 13.17 -4.74 -9.05
N TYR A 181 11.88 -4.87 -9.36
CA TYR A 181 10.90 -3.81 -9.10
C TYR A 181 10.14 -3.99 -7.78
N LYS A 182 10.28 -5.13 -7.10
CA LYS A 182 9.62 -5.43 -5.81
C LYS A 182 9.78 -4.33 -4.76
N PRO A 183 10.98 -3.79 -4.48
CA PRO A 183 11.13 -2.72 -3.49
C PRO A 183 10.40 -1.44 -3.88
N MET A 184 10.44 -1.07 -5.16
CA MET A 184 9.78 0.13 -5.67
C MET A 184 8.26 0.02 -5.59
N ILE A 185 7.70 -1.13 -6.00
CA ILE A 185 6.26 -1.39 -5.93
C ILE A 185 5.79 -1.38 -4.47
N MET A 186 6.56 -2.01 -3.57
CA MET A 186 6.26 -2.04 -2.14
C MET A 186 6.24 -0.62 -1.55
N MET A 187 7.23 0.20 -1.87
CA MET A 187 7.29 1.59 -1.41
C MET A 187 6.11 2.42 -1.94
N MET A 188 5.77 2.27 -3.23
CA MET A 188 4.63 2.95 -3.84
C MET A 188 3.32 2.54 -3.18
N ALA A 189 3.09 1.25 -2.95
CA ALA A 189 1.87 0.76 -2.31
C ALA A 189 1.77 1.22 -0.85
N CYS A 190 2.87 1.21 -0.10
CA CYS A 190 2.91 1.76 1.26
C CYS A 190 2.58 3.26 1.27
N THR A 191 3.08 4.02 0.28
CA THR A 191 2.75 5.45 0.13
C THR A 191 1.26 5.65 -0.14
N VAL A 192 0.66 4.83 -1.00
CA VAL A 192 -0.78 4.88 -1.29
C VAL A 192 -1.60 4.56 -0.04
N ILE A 193 -1.27 3.51 0.71
CA ILE A 193 -1.95 3.17 1.99
C ILE A 193 -1.83 4.33 2.98
N PHE A 194 -0.65 4.93 3.11
CA PHE A 194 -0.42 6.10 3.96
C PHE A 194 -1.31 7.28 3.56
N MET A 195 -1.38 7.59 2.26
CA MET A 195 -2.22 8.68 1.75
C MET A 195 -3.70 8.44 1.99
N ILE A 196 -4.19 7.21 1.73
CA ILE A 196 -5.59 6.84 2.01
C ILE A 196 -5.90 7.06 3.48
N GLN A 197 -5.04 6.58 4.39
CA GLN A 197 -5.21 6.74 5.83
C GLN A 197 -5.18 8.22 6.24
N PHE A 198 -4.25 8.99 5.71
CA PHE A 198 -4.12 10.41 5.98
C PHE A 198 -5.40 11.18 5.58
N PHE A 199 -5.87 10.99 4.34
CA PHE A 199 -7.08 11.64 3.85
C PHE A 199 -8.33 11.20 4.63
N LEU A 200 -8.48 9.93 4.95
CA LEU A 200 -9.58 9.42 5.75
C LEU A 200 -9.64 10.15 7.10
N ILE A 201 -8.54 10.18 7.83
CA ILE A 201 -8.46 10.84 9.14
C ILE A 201 -8.66 12.36 9.02
N ALA A 202 -8.08 13.01 8.00
CA ALA A 202 -8.21 14.44 7.78
C ALA A 202 -9.69 14.84 7.52
N VAL A 203 -10.38 14.09 6.67
CA VAL A 203 -11.82 14.31 6.36
C VAL A 203 -12.67 14.11 7.63
N LEU A 204 -12.43 13.04 8.38
CA LEU A 204 -13.20 12.76 9.60
C LEU A 204 -12.93 13.77 10.71
N ALA A 205 -11.67 14.17 10.92
CA ALA A 205 -11.31 15.21 11.87
C ALA A 205 -11.87 16.57 11.46
N GLY A 206 -11.79 16.92 10.17
CA GLY A 206 -12.36 18.13 9.61
C GLY A 206 -13.88 18.17 9.79
N GLY A 207 -14.57 17.08 9.46
CA GLY A 207 -16.02 16.95 9.68
C GLY A 207 -16.41 17.14 11.14
N MET A 208 -15.71 16.47 12.07
CA MET A 208 -15.95 16.67 13.50
C MET A 208 -15.64 18.10 13.97
N TRP A 209 -14.60 18.72 13.45
CA TRP A 209 -14.26 20.10 13.81
C TRP A 209 -15.30 21.11 13.31
N ILE A 210 -15.84 20.92 12.09
CA ILE A 210 -16.89 21.76 11.53
C ILE A 210 -18.17 21.69 12.39
N THR A 211 -18.52 20.54 12.97
CA THR A 211 -19.70 20.41 13.84
C THR A 211 -19.59 21.24 15.14
N LYS A 212 -18.41 21.77 15.48
CA LYS A 212 -18.25 22.78 16.52
C LYS A 212 -19.05 24.06 16.21
N LEU A 213 -19.13 24.45 14.93
CA LEU A 213 -19.86 25.64 14.49
C LEU A 213 -21.38 25.53 14.76
N SER A 214 -21.93 24.31 14.65
CA SER A 214 -23.35 24.03 14.92
C SER A 214 -23.66 23.83 16.40
N ASN A 215 -22.68 23.99 17.28
CA ASN A 215 -22.83 23.76 18.72
C ASN A 215 -23.35 22.35 19.09
N MET A 216 -23.27 21.36 18.22
CA MET A 216 -23.76 19.99 18.48
C MET A 216 -22.86 19.20 19.41
N ILE A 217 -21.56 19.47 19.40
CA ILE A 217 -20.54 18.73 20.18
C ILE A 217 -19.57 19.69 20.88
N SER A 218 -19.03 19.28 22.04
CA SER A 218 -18.04 20.05 22.80
C SER A 218 -16.61 19.66 22.39
N ILE A 219 -16.21 19.99 21.15
CA ILE A 219 -14.82 19.87 20.67
C ILE A 219 -14.19 21.27 20.72
N ALA A 220 -13.04 21.41 21.40
CA ALA A 220 -12.40 22.69 21.58
C ALA A 220 -11.48 23.09 20.42
N SER A 221 -10.73 22.15 19.85
CA SER A 221 -9.70 22.41 18.85
C SER A 221 -9.69 21.33 17.75
N PHE A 222 -9.04 21.65 16.61
CA PHE A 222 -8.78 20.68 15.55
C PHE A 222 -7.91 19.51 16.04
N GLN A 223 -6.94 19.77 16.91
CA GLN A 223 -6.11 18.74 17.55
C GLN A 223 -6.98 17.71 18.29
N GLU A 224 -7.98 18.17 19.04
CA GLU A 224 -8.91 17.29 19.75
C GLU A 224 -9.71 16.43 18.77
N ALA A 225 -10.22 17.02 17.67
CA ALA A 225 -10.93 16.30 16.63
C ALA A 225 -10.03 15.24 15.95
N ALA A 226 -8.81 15.62 15.58
CA ALA A 226 -7.83 14.71 14.97
C ALA A 226 -7.45 13.55 15.93
N SER A 227 -7.23 13.88 17.19
CA SER A 227 -6.92 12.88 18.21
C SER A 227 -8.07 11.87 18.40
N ILE A 228 -9.31 12.34 18.44
CA ILE A 228 -10.50 11.51 18.55
C ILE A 228 -10.61 10.61 17.30
N ALA A 229 -10.41 11.15 16.08
CA ALA A 229 -10.46 10.40 14.85
C ALA A 229 -9.40 9.28 14.80
N ILE A 230 -8.17 9.60 15.19
CA ILE A 230 -7.06 8.63 15.23
C ILE A 230 -7.29 7.56 16.31
N CYS A 231 -7.76 7.93 17.51
CA CYS A 231 -8.10 6.95 18.53
C CYS A 231 -9.25 6.04 18.09
N ALA A 232 -10.26 6.58 17.40
CA ALA A 232 -11.38 5.80 16.86
C ALA A 232 -10.93 4.83 15.75
N SER A 233 -9.84 5.14 15.04
CA SER A 233 -9.30 4.25 13.99
C SER A 233 -8.50 3.08 14.55
N ALA A 234 -8.13 3.07 15.83
CA ALA A 234 -7.22 2.08 16.40
C ALA A 234 -7.82 0.66 16.35
N LEU A 235 -9.03 0.46 16.89
CA LEU A 235 -9.67 -0.86 16.87
C LEU A 235 -9.92 -1.37 15.44
N PRO A 236 -10.47 -0.56 14.51
CA PRO A 236 -10.59 -0.97 13.11
C PRO A 236 -9.26 -1.31 12.43
N ALA A 237 -8.19 -0.56 12.73
CA ALA A 237 -6.87 -0.84 12.17
C ALA A 237 -6.33 -2.21 12.62
N PHE A 238 -6.45 -2.52 13.91
CA PHE A 238 -6.04 -3.83 14.43
C PHE A 238 -6.91 -4.96 13.88
N ALA A 239 -8.23 -4.77 13.77
CA ALA A 239 -9.13 -5.76 13.19
C ALA A 239 -8.79 -6.02 11.71
N ALA A 240 -8.59 -4.98 10.93
CA ALA A 240 -8.20 -5.07 9.52
C ALA A 240 -6.83 -5.75 9.36
N ALA A 241 -5.85 -5.39 10.20
CA ALA A 241 -4.53 -6.03 10.19
C ALA A 241 -4.63 -7.52 10.55
N ALA A 242 -5.41 -7.90 11.58
CA ALA A 242 -5.60 -9.29 11.97
C ALA A 242 -6.25 -10.13 10.86
N VAL A 243 -7.29 -9.61 10.20
CA VAL A 243 -7.92 -10.29 9.05
C VAL A 243 -6.94 -10.41 7.89
N GLY A 244 -6.20 -9.33 7.58
CA GLY A 244 -5.20 -9.33 6.51
C GLY A 244 -4.02 -10.27 6.76
N MET A 245 -3.70 -10.60 8.01
CA MET A 245 -2.68 -11.59 8.35
C MET A 245 -3.14 -13.03 8.06
N VAL A 246 -4.45 -13.31 8.17
CA VAL A 246 -5.03 -14.63 7.90
C VAL A 246 -5.26 -14.83 6.40
N HIS A 247 -5.91 -13.86 5.78
CA HIS A 247 -6.20 -13.85 4.35
C HIS A 247 -6.00 -12.45 3.80
N PHE A 248 -4.90 -12.26 3.07
CA PHE A 248 -4.58 -10.95 2.53
C PHE A 248 -5.35 -10.68 1.24
N ASP A 249 -6.26 -9.73 1.31
CA ASP A 249 -6.84 -9.02 0.18
C ASP A 249 -6.86 -7.53 0.50
N LEU A 250 -6.18 -6.74 -0.31
CA LEU A 250 -5.99 -5.30 -0.06
C LEU A 250 -7.34 -4.55 0.04
N ILE A 251 -8.28 -4.89 -0.83
CA ILE A 251 -9.61 -4.26 -0.85
C ILE A 251 -10.36 -4.58 0.44
N THR A 252 -10.39 -5.85 0.84
CA THR A 252 -11.03 -6.30 2.08
C THR A 252 -10.43 -5.63 3.31
N VAL A 253 -9.10 -5.55 3.42
CA VAL A 253 -8.41 -4.89 4.54
C VAL A 253 -8.79 -3.41 4.62
N LEU A 254 -8.75 -2.69 3.50
CA LEU A 254 -9.11 -1.27 3.44
C LEU A 254 -10.60 -1.04 3.73
N MET A 255 -11.49 -1.92 3.27
CA MET A 255 -12.93 -1.84 3.57
C MET A 255 -13.22 -2.05 5.05
N ILE A 256 -12.66 -3.10 5.67
CA ILE A 256 -12.83 -3.37 7.10
C ILE A 256 -12.36 -2.16 7.92
N HIS A 257 -11.20 -1.62 7.57
CA HIS A 257 -10.66 -0.44 8.24
C HIS A 257 -11.58 0.78 8.06
N SER A 258 -11.89 1.17 6.84
CA SER A 258 -12.66 2.40 6.55
C SER A 258 -14.08 2.35 7.10
N CYS A 259 -14.79 1.23 6.91
CA CYS A 259 -16.13 1.03 7.48
C CYS A 259 -16.07 1.01 9.02
N GLY A 260 -15.08 0.33 9.60
CA GLY A 260 -14.89 0.27 11.03
C GLY A 260 -14.63 1.63 11.66
N VAL A 261 -13.78 2.45 11.04
CA VAL A 261 -13.51 3.83 11.48
C VAL A 261 -14.77 4.68 11.44
N THR A 262 -15.52 4.59 10.35
CA THR A 262 -16.78 5.35 10.18
C THR A 262 -17.81 4.97 11.25
N LEU A 263 -17.94 3.67 11.56
CA LEU A 263 -18.81 3.19 12.62
C LEU A 263 -18.36 3.68 13.99
N MET A 264 -17.06 3.55 14.31
CA MET A 264 -16.51 4.01 15.60
C MET A 264 -16.70 5.50 15.81
N ILE A 265 -16.50 6.32 14.76
CA ILE A 265 -16.75 7.76 14.83
C ILE A 265 -18.23 8.05 15.02
N SER A 266 -19.13 7.33 14.33
CA SER A 266 -20.58 7.49 14.52
C SER A 266 -21.02 7.20 15.95
N PHE A 267 -20.49 6.15 16.57
CA PHE A 267 -20.76 5.85 17.97
C PHE A 267 -20.15 6.90 18.92
N THR A 268 -18.94 7.35 18.64
CA THR A 268 -18.24 8.40 19.39
C THR A 268 -19.02 9.72 19.34
N PHE A 269 -19.54 10.05 18.16
CA PHE A 269 -20.36 11.25 17.96
C PHE A 269 -21.67 11.19 18.77
N ARG A 270 -22.38 10.05 18.71
CA ARG A 270 -23.59 9.83 19.52
C ARG A 270 -23.32 9.96 21.02
N TYR A 271 -22.19 9.43 21.49
CA TYR A 271 -21.78 9.53 22.89
C TYR A 271 -21.51 10.98 23.29
N LEU A 272 -20.78 11.75 22.48
CA LEU A 272 -20.50 13.17 22.73
C LEU A 272 -21.79 14.01 22.78
N ALA A 273 -22.72 13.78 21.85
CA ALA A 273 -24.00 14.48 21.80
C ALA A 273 -24.86 14.19 23.06
N LYS A 274 -24.94 12.90 23.48
CA LYS A 274 -25.67 12.50 24.70
C LYS A 274 -25.09 13.13 25.97
N THR A 275 -23.76 13.13 26.09
CA THR A 275 -23.07 13.71 27.26
C THR A 275 -23.30 15.22 27.39
N ARG A 276 -23.46 15.92 26.27
CA ARG A 276 -23.76 17.34 26.26
C ARG A 276 -25.20 17.64 26.71
N ARG A 277 -26.18 16.89 26.22
CA ARG A 277 -27.58 17.05 26.63
C ARG A 277 -27.71 16.91 28.14
N TYR A 278 -27.12 15.85 28.70
CA TYR A 278 -27.15 15.60 30.14
C TYR A 278 -26.54 16.76 31.00
N LYS A 279 -25.43 17.36 30.52
CA LYS A 279 -24.85 18.55 31.20
C LYS A 279 -25.73 19.77 31.06
N GLY A 280 -26.44 19.97 29.96
CA GLY A 280 -27.38 21.04 29.75
C GLY A 280 -28.57 20.97 30.70
N GLU A 281 -29.13 19.77 30.90
CA GLU A 281 -30.25 19.53 31.83
C GLU A 281 -29.87 19.76 33.27
N LEU A 282 -28.67 19.37 33.71
CA LEU A 282 -28.15 19.66 35.05
C LEU A 282 -27.97 21.16 35.33
N HIS A 283 -27.62 21.95 34.30
CA HIS A 283 -27.47 23.40 34.44
C HIS A 283 -28.80 24.14 34.40
N SER A 284 -29.80 23.61 33.68
CA SER A 284 -31.16 24.21 33.65
C SER A 284 -32.00 23.84 34.90
N GLY A 285 -31.87 22.59 35.40
CA GLY A 285 -32.56 22.15 36.63
C GLY A 285 -32.11 22.87 37.88
N GLY A 286 -30.84 23.31 37.95
CA GLY A 286 -30.34 24.09 39.09
C GLY A 286 -30.81 25.53 39.16
N LYS A 287 -31.51 26.04 38.13
CA LYS A 287 -32.11 27.39 38.10
C LYS A 287 -33.54 27.45 38.65
N TYR A 288 -34.22 26.31 38.77
CA TYR A 288 -35.62 26.30 39.21
C TYR A 288 -35.83 26.11 40.71
N ASP A 289 -34.77 25.79 41.49
CA ASP A 289 -34.93 25.48 42.90
C ASP A 289 -34.55 26.67 43.85
N LYS A 290 -34.42 27.89 43.34
CA LYS A 290 -34.18 29.08 44.15
C LYS A 290 -35.37 30.06 44.27
N SER A 291 -36.52 29.72 43.65
CA SER A 291 -37.71 30.60 43.70
C SER A 291 -38.92 30.00 44.45
N ALA A 292 -38.75 28.92 45.19
CA ALA A 292 -39.85 28.29 45.94
C ALA A 292 -39.61 28.36 47.48
N VAL A 293 -38.97 29.42 47.96
CA VAL A 293 -38.95 29.75 49.41
C VAL A 293 -39.17 31.22 49.55
N ILE A 294 -40.43 31.64 49.50
CA ILE A 294 -40.99 32.79 50.23
C ILE A 294 -42.38 32.37 50.72
#